data_220b32e21fa8203579cad158fbd9c6e4
#
_entry.id   220b32e21fa8203579cad158fbd9c6e4
#
_cell.length_a   1.000
_cell.length_b   1.000
_cell.length_c   1.000
_cell.angle_alpha   90.00
_cell.angle_beta   90.00
_cell.angle_gamma   90.00
#
_symmetry.space_group_name_H-M   'P 1'
#
loop_
_entity.id
_entity.type
_entity.pdbx_description
1 polymer ?
#
loop_
_entity_poly.entity_id
_entity_poly.type
_entity_poly.pdbx_seq_one_letter_code
_entity_poly.pdbx_strand_id
1 'polypeptide(L)'
;MEAMVGKLSSEIKMEFEVERMEPLFANEDAYKEFTERHSRHHVKTGDLASYKGNAFLGIDAGSTTTKIALVGEDGSLLYSFYSGNDGSPLKTAIRSLKEIYSQLPEGVKIARSCSTGYGEALMKAAFLLDDGEVETVAHYNAAAFFDPSVDCILDIGGQDMKCIKIKNNTVDSVQLNEACSSGCGSFIETFAKSLNYSVQDFACLLYTSDAADD
;
A
#
# COMPACT_ATOMS: atom_id res chain seq x y z
N MET A 1 -32.20 -1.85 -40.69
CA MET A 1 -31.14 -0.87 -40.30
C MET A 1 -31.75 0.40 -39.72
N GLU A 2 -32.72 1.05 -40.34
CA GLU A 2 -33.40 2.27 -39.81
C GLU A 2 -34.07 2.08 -38.45
N ALA A 3 -34.74 0.95 -38.20
CA ALA A 3 -35.34 0.68 -36.89
C ALA A 3 -34.31 0.51 -35.76
N MET A 4 -33.08 0.09 -36.10
CA MET A 4 -31.99 -0.07 -35.14
C MET A 4 -31.33 1.29 -34.83
N VAL A 5 -31.25 2.17 -35.82
CA VAL A 5 -30.74 3.53 -35.66
C VAL A 5 -31.75 4.38 -34.87
N GLY A 6 -33.05 4.19 -35.06
CA GLY A 6 -34.07 4.84 -34.27
C GLY A 6 -34.05 4.47 -32.79
N LYS A 7 -33.83 3.19 -32.47
CA LYS A 7 -33.65 2.73 -31.08
C LYS A 7 -32.36 3.26 -30.43
N LEU A 8 -31.28 3.37 -31.19
CA LEU A 8 -30.00 3.92 -30.69
C LEU A 8 -30.04 5.44 -30.47
N SER A 9 -30.96 6.16 -31.13
CA SER A 9 -31.02 7.63 -31.05
C SER A 9 -32.10 8.17 -30.10
N SER A 10 -33.10 7.39 -29.68
CA SER A 10 -34.22 7.91 -28.92
C SER A 10 -34.73 7.07 -27.73
N GLU A 11 -34.28 5.84 -27.57
CA GLU A 11 -34.87 4.91 -26.59
C GLU A 11 -33.87 4.19 -25.68
N ILE A 12 -32.58 4.54 -25.69
CA ILE A 12 -31.68 4.03 -24.67
C ILE A 12 -31.84 4.94 -23.45
N LYS A 13 -32.85 4.68 -22.66
CA LYS A 13 -32.77 5.00 -21.24
C LYS A 13 -31.68 4.11 -20.67
N MET A 14 -30.54 4.69 -20.34
CA MET A 14 -29.53 4.02 -19.50
C MET A 14 -30.09 3.94 -18.08
N GLU A 15 -31.10 3.14 -17.87
CA GLU A 15 -31.45 2.66 -16.54
C GLU A 15 -30.42 1.58 -16.24
N PHE A 16 -29.26 1.99 -15.77
CA PHE A 16 -28.39 1.11 -15.02
C PHE A 16 -29.08 0.89 -13.69
N GLU A 17 -29.88 -0.17 -13.56
CA GLU A 17 -30.17 -0.77 -12.27
C GLU A 17 -28.85 -1.32 -11.73
N VAL A 18 -28.06 -0.45 -11.14
CA VAL A 18 -26.94 -0.90 -10.30
C VAL A 18 -27.61 -1.32 -9.00
N GLU A 19 -27.60 -2.62 -8.69
CA GLU A 19 -27.84 -3.09 -7.33
C GLU A 19 -26.82 -2.37 -6.44
N ARG A 20 -27.29 -1.36 -5.73
CA ARG A 20 -26.42 -0.59 -4.81
C ARG A 20 -26.16 -1.45 -3.60
N MET A 21 -24.89 -1.61 -3.27
CA MET A 21 -24.51 -2.22 -1.99
C MET A 21 -24.97 -1.30 -0.85
N GLU A 22 -25.31 -1.91 0.29
CA GLU A 22 -25.56 -1.15 1.51
C GLU A 22 -24.36 -0.22 1.81
N PRO A 23 -24.61 1.00 2.30
CA PRO A 23 -23.56 1.90 2.69
C PRO A 23 -22.58 1.25 3.68
N LEU A 24 -21.29 1.56 3.56
CA LEU A 24 -20.25 1.01 4.45
C LEU A 24 -20.54 1.33 5.93
N PHE A 25 -21.13 2.49 6.19
CA PHE A 25 -21.57 2.91 7.53
C PHE A 25 -23.06 3.26 7.49
N ALA A 26 -23.84 2.64 8.37
CA ALA A 26 -25.27 2.88 8.46
C ALA A 26 -25.62 4.30 8.96
N ASN A 27 -24.70 4.96 9.66
CA ASN A 27 -24.86 6.30 10.22
C ASN A 27 -23.51 6.87 10.67
N GLU A 28 -23.49 8.12 11.06
CA GLU A 28 -22.29 8.84 11.51
C GLU A 28 -21.66 8.22 12.78
N ASP A 29 -22.45 7.60 13.65
CA ASP A 29 -21.94 6.97 14.88
C ASP A 29 -21.14 5.70 14.52
N ALA A 30 -21.60 4.91 13.55
CA ALA A 30 -20.85 3.75 13.04
C ALA A 30 -19.49 4.19 12.41
N TYR A 31 -19.46 5.32 11.70
CA TYR A 31 -18.22 5.89 11.20
C TYR A 31 -17.28 6.36 12.32
N LYS A 32 -17.82 7.02 13.36
CA LYS A 32 -17.02 7.43 14.53
C LYS A 32 -16.43 6.22 15.26
N GLU A 33 -17.22 5.19 15.49
CA GLU A 33 -16.75 3.95 16.13
C GLU A 33 -15.62 3.29 15.32
N PHE A 34 -15.77 3.23 13.99
CA PHE A 34 -14.72 2.75 13.08
C PHE A 34 -13.45 3.59 13.24
N THR A 35 -13.56 4.90 13.18
CA THR A 35 -12.42 5.83 13.28
C THR A 35 -11.73 5.73 14.64
N GLU A 36 -12.49 5.68 15.73
CA GLU A 36 -11.95 5.52 17.09
C GLU A 36 -11.24 4.17 17.27
N ARG A 37 -11.80 3.09 16.73
CA ARG A 37 -11.16 1.77 16.76
C ARG A 37 -9.83 1.79 16.02
N HIS A 38 -9.78 2.35 14.83
CA HIS A 38 -8.56 2.43 14.01
C HIS A 38 -7.52 3.40 14.60
N SER A 39 -7.97 4.47 15.25
CA SER A 39 -7.07 5.44 15.88
C SER A 39 -6.24 4.86 17.03
N ARG A 40 -6.59 3.68 17.54
CA ARG A 40 -5.83 2.98 18.60
C ARG A 40 -4.65 2.18 18.06
N HIS A 41 -4.62 1.94 16.75
CA HIS A 41 -3.60 1.12 16.09
C HIS A 41 -2.67 2.01 15.26
N HIS A 42 -1.63 2.52 15.91
CA HIS A 42 -0.61 3.33 15.26
C HIS A 42 0.73 2.61 15.24
N VAL A 43 1.49 2.83 14.17
CA VAL A 43 2.89 2.45 14.14
C VAL A 43 3.64 3.32 15.17
N LYS A 44 4.42 2.68 16.04
CA LYS A 44 5.28 3.40 16.96
C LYS A 44 6.28 4.22 16.14
N THR A 45 6.27 5.53 16.32
CA THR A 45 7.20 6.44 15.66
C THR A 45 8.26 6.91 16.64
N GLY A 46 9.48 7.10 16.15
CA GLY A 46 10.60 7.68 16.90
C GLY A 46 11.10 8.95 16.22
N ASP A 47 11.81 9.77 16.97
CA ASP A 47 12.47 10.96 16.43
C ASP A 47 13.91 10.61 15.99
N LEU A 48 14.15 10.60 14.68
CA LEU A 48 15.47 10.31 14.12
C LEU A 48 16.55 11.25 14.63
N ALA A 49 16.23 12.55 14.82
CA ALA A 49 17.22 13.55 15.22
C ALA A 49 17.80 13.30 16.62
N SER A 50 17.01 12.71 17.52
CA SER A 50 17.43 12.37 18.89
C SER A 50 17.82 10.90 19.08
N TYR A 51 17.60 10.05 18.07
CA TYR A 51 17.86 8.63 18.15
C TYR A 51 19.37 8.32 18.24
N LYS A 52 19.71 7.28 18.99
CA LYS A 52 21.07 6.74 19.10
C LYS A 52 21.01 5.22 19.15
N GLY A 53 21.96 4.56 18.50
CA GLY A 53 22.04 3.10 18.48
C GLY A 53 21.90 2.53 17.07
N ASN A 54 21.57 1.26 17.01
CA ASN A 54 21.41 0.57 15.74
C ASN A 54 20.04 0.86 15.12
N ALA A 55 20.03 1.00 13.82
CA ALA A 55 18.83 1.12 13.02
C ALA A 55 18.87 0.10 11.87
N PHE A 56 17.70 -0.27 11.35
CA PHE A 56 17.50 -1.24 10.29
C PHE A 56 16.86 -0.57 9.09
N LEU A 57 17.47 -0.74 7.92
CA LEU A 57 17.02 -0.14 6.67
C LEU A 57 16.24 -1.16 5.84
N GLY A 58 15.01 -0.86 5.51
CA GLY A 58 14.19 -1.64 4.58
C GLY A 58 13.89 -0.85 3.30
N ILE A 59 14.01 -1.50 2.14
CA ILE A 59 13.68 -0.95 0.82
C ILE A 59 12.70 -1.88 0.13
N ASP A 60 11.46 -1.41 -0.09
CA ASP A 60 10.51 -2.08 -0.96
C ASP A 60 10.51 -1.38 -2.33
N ALA A 61 11.10 -2.04 -3.31
CA ALA A 61 11.16 -1.57 -4.69
C ALA A 61 10.09 -2.27 -5.54
N GLY A 62 8.87 -1.78 -5.46
CA GLY A 62 7.76 -2.27 -6.28
C GLY A 62 7.88 -1.87 -7.75
N SER A 63 6.97 -2.37 -8.59
CA SER A 63 6.91 -2.05 -10.02
C SER A 63 6.57 -0.58 -10.28
N THR A 64 5.69 0.01 -9.48
CA THR A 64 5.18 1.38 -9.65
C THR A 64 5.70 2.36 -8.61
N THR A 65 6.01 1.89 -7.41
CA THR A 65 6.38 2.72 -6.25
C THR A 65 7.59 2.16 -5.54
N THR A 66 8.36 3.04 -4.89
CA THR A 66 9.42 2.67 -3.95
C THR A 66 9.07 3.20 -2.56
N LYS A 67 9.22 2.34 -1.55
CA LYS A 67 9.07 2.69 -0.14
C LYS A 67 10.39 2.38 0.57
N ILE A 68 10.75 3.24 1.52
CA ILE A 68 11.94 3.05 2.34
C ILE A 68 11.57 3.34 3.78
N ALA A 69 12.02 2.49 4.69
CA ALA A 69 11.82 2.66 6.11
C ALA A 69 13.15 2.51 6.85
N LEU A 70 13.36 3.35 7.85
CA LEU A 70 14.40 3.18 8.86
C LEU A 70 13.73 2.89 10.19
N VAL A 71 14.07 1.76 10.79
CA VAL A 71 13.43 1.26 12.02
C VAL A 71 14.48 1.13 13.11
N GLY A 72 14.19 1.62 14.31
CA GLY A 72 15.04 1.49 15.49
C GLY A 72 15.01 0.09 16.10
N GLU A 73 15.95 -0.20 17.01
CA GLU A 73 16.01 -1.49 17.72
C GLU A 73 14.75 -1.78 18.56
N ASP A 74 14.03 -0.76 18.95
CA ASP A 74 12.80 -0.85 19.71
C ASP A 74 11.54 -0.99 18.83
N GLY A 75 11.72 -1.17 17.52
CA GLY A 75 10.65 -1.28 16.54
C GLY A 75 10.01 0.06 16.15
N SER A 76 10.55 1.20 16.59
CA SER A 76 10.02 2.50 16.21
C SER A 76 10.42 2.87 14.77
N LEU A 77 9.47 3.42 14.02
CA LEU A 77 9.70 3.98 12.69
C LEU A 77 10.37 5.33 12.83
N LEU A 78 11.65 5.43 12.45
CA LEU A 78 12.47 6.63 12.55
C LEU A 78 12.38 7.50 11.30
N TYR A 79 12.19 6.87 10.13
CA TYR A 79 12.05 7.55 8.86
C TYR A 79 11.20 6.70 7.93
N SER A 80 10.38 7.32 7.12
CA SER A 80 9.62 6.67 6.06
C SER A 80 9.62 7.51 4.79
N PHE A 81 9.68 6.83 3.66
CA PHE A 81 9.61 7.42 2.34
C PHE A 81 8.67 6.60 1.45
N TYR A 82 7.86 7.29 0.68
CA TYR A 82 6.98 6.69 -0.32
C TYR A 82 6.94 7.60 -1.56
N SER A 83 7.24 7.04 -2.73
CA SER A 83 7.15 7.79 -3.98
C SER A 83 6.90 6.87 -5.17
N GLY A 84 6.29 7.42 -6.21
CA GLY A 84 6.27 6.81 -7.53
C GLY A 84 7.69 6.67 -8.10
N ASN A 85 7.88 5.66 -8.94
CA ASN A 85 9.19 5.32 -9.49
C ASN A 85 9.59 6.19 -10.69
N ASP A 86 8.64 6.86 -11.34
CA ASP A 86 8.86 7.62 -12.57
C ASP A 86 9.69 6.84 -13.62
N GLY A 87 9.43 5.52 -13.70
CA GLY A 87 10.15 4.59 -14.56
C GLY A 87 11.53 4.13 -14.06
N SER A 88 12.00 4.58 -12.90
CA SER A 88 13.30 4.19 -12.34
C SER A 88 13.32 4.05 -10.84
N PRO A 89 13.00 2.88 -10.28
CA PRO A 89 13.05 2.65 -8.83
C PRO A 89 14.44 2.91 -8.23
N LEU A 90 15.49 2.64 -8.99
CA LEU A 90 16.86 2.90 -8.52
C LEU A 90 17.14 4.39 -8.29
N LYS A 91 16.71 5.27 -9.20
CA LYS A 91 16.88 6.73 -9.01
C LYS A 91 16.07 7.24 -7.83
N THR A 92 14.87 6.71 -7.64
CA THR A 92 14.00 7.03 -6.51
C THR A 92 14.64 6.61 -5.20
N ALA A 93 15.18 5.39 -5.12
CA ALA A 93 15.89 4.91 -3.95
C ALA A 93 17.16 5.73 -3.65
N ILE A 94 17.98 6.08 -4.66
CA ILE A 94 19.15 6.93 -4.47
C ILE A 94 18.77 8.27 -3.87
N ARG A 95 17.69 8.89 -4.35
CA ARG A 95 17.22 10.19 -3.80
C ARG A 95 16.88 10.08 -2.32
N SER A 96 16.07 9.09 -1.96
CA SER A 96 15.69 8.88 -0.56
C SER A 96 16.86 8.51 0.34
N LEU A 97 17.76 7.64 -0.11
CA LEU A 97 18.94 7.27 0.67
C LEU A 97 19.85 8.47 0.93
N LYS A 98 20.05 9.35 -0.06
CA LYS A 98 20.80 10.59 0.15
C LYS A 98 20.13 11.48 1.20
N GLU A 99 18.82 11.56 1.20
CA GLU A 99 18.05 12.31 2.20
C GLU A 99 18.23 11.71 3.59
N ILE A 100 18.07 10.39 3.75
CA ILE A 100 18.29 9.69 5.02
C ILE A 100 19.70 9.98 5.55
N TYR A 101 20.72 9.74 4.72
CA TYR A 101 22.12 9.92 5.14
C TYR A 101 22.45 11.38 5.51
N SER A 102 21.78 12.36 4.89
CA SER A 102 21.96 13.77 5.25
C SER A 102 21.37 14.15 6.61
N GLN A 103 20.41 13.37 7.09
CA GLN A 103 19.70 13.60 8.35
C GLN A 103 20.17 12.65 9.47
N LEU A 104 21.04 11.66 9.13
CA LEU A 104 21.45 10.63 10.08
C LEU A 104 22.33 11.23 11.17
N PRO A 105 21.93 11.22 12.47
CA PRO A 105 22.71 11.80 13.53
C PRO A 105 24.00 11.01 13.82
N GLU A 106 25.00 11.69 14.41
CA GLU A 106 26.13 11.00 14.99
C GLU A 106 25.67 9.99 16.07
N GLY A 107 26.14 8.74 15.97
CA GLY A 107 25.78 7.67 16.91
C GLY A 107 24.64 6.77 16.44
N VAL A 108 24.04 7.03 15.27
CA VAL A 108 23.14 6.08 14.59
C VAL A 108 23.94 5.24 13.61
N LYS A 109 23.79 3.92 13.70
CA LYS A 109 24.43 2.96 12.81
C LYS A 109 23.34 2.12 12.12
N ILE A 110 23.36 2.09 10.80
CA ILE A 110 22.56 1.10 10.05
C ILE A 110 23.25 -0.25 10.24
N ALA A 111 22.64 -1.08 11.08
CA ALA A 111 23.22 -2.36 11.49
C ALA A 111 22.92 -3.49 10.49
N ARG A 112 21.76 -3.41 9.82
CA ARG A 112 21.34 -4.33 8.76
C ARG A 112 20.45 -3.59 7.76
N SER A 113 20.48 -4.10 6.54
CA SER A 113 19.71 -3.56 5.41
C SER A 113 19.12 -4.70 4.60
N CYS A 114 17.89 -4.52 4.15
CA CYS A 114 17.16 -5.52 3.36
C CYS A 114 16.36 -4.86 2.24
N SER A 115 16.25 -5.53 1.11
CA SER A 115 15.34 -5.15 0.04
C SER A 115 14.28 -6.21 -0.21
N THR A 116 13.14 -5.76 -0.73
CA THR A 116 12.03 -6.62 -1.17
C THR A 116 11.33 -6.02 -2.38
N GLY A 117 10.31 -6.69 -2.89
CA GLY A 117 9.53 -6.27 -4.05
C GLY A 117 10.17 -6.68 -5.37
N TYR A 118 9.56 -6.25 -6.47
CA TYR A 118 10.00 -6.60 -7.84
C TYR A 118 11.46 -6.22 -8.14
N GLY A 119 11.94 -5.13 -7.55
CA GLY A 119 13.32 -4.63 -7.68
C GLY A 119 14.30 -5.14 -6.63
N GLU A 120 13.96 -6.16 -5.84
CA GLU A 120 14.76 -6.66 -4.72
C GLU A 120 16.21 -6.89 -5.11
N ALA A 121 16.48 -7.74 -6.10
CA ALA A 121 17.83 -8.10 -6.52
C ALA A 121 18.63 -6.90 -7.05
N LEU A 122 17.96 -5.97 -7.74
CA LEU A 122 18.58 -4.73 -8.23
C LEU A 122 19.02 -3.85 -7.06
N MET A 123 18.16 -3.65 -6.07
CA MET A 123 18.48 -2.82 -4.90
C MET A 123 19.59 -3.45 -4.07
N LYS A 124 19.51 -4.75 -3.81
CA LYS A 124 20.55 -5.49 -3.09
C LYS A 124 21.91 -5.35 -3.76
N ALA A 125 21.98 -5.53 -5.06
CA ALA A 125 23.23 -5.42 -5.81
C ALA A 125 23.75 -3.96 -5.90
N ALA A 126 22.88 -3.00 -6.14
CA ALA A 126 23.26 -1.61 -6.34
C ALA A 126 23.75 -0.92 -5.05
N PHE A 127 23.16 -1.27 -3.90
CA PHE A 127 23.47 -0.66 -2.61
C PHE A 127 24.26 -1.58 -1.68
N LEU A 128 24.63 -2.78 -2.13
CA LEU A 128 25.35 -3.80 -1.33
C LEU A 128 24.61 -4.09 -0.01
N LEU A 129 23.28 -4.25 -0.10
CA LEU A 129 22.47 -4.56 1.06
C LEU A 129 22.78 -5.94 1.60
N ASP A 130 22.61 -6.12 2.91
CA ASP A 130 22.91 -7.38 3.59
C ASP A 130 22.02 -8.52 3.10
N ASP A 131 20.70 -8.24 2.97
CA ASP A 131 19.72 -9.26 2.65
C ASP A 131 18.75 -8.78 1.54
N GLY A 132 18.12 -9.76 0.89
CA GLY A 132 16.96 -9.57 0.03
C GLY A 132 15.91 -10.60 0.43
N GLU A 133 14.65 -10.21 0.51
CA GLU A 133 13.57 -11.07 0.94
C GLU A 133 12.43 -11.10 -0.08
N VAL A 134 11.82 -12.26 -0.22
CA VAL A 134 10.64 -12.42 -1.06
C VAL A 134 9.49 -11.58 -0.49
N GLU A 135 8.79 -10.85 -1.36
CA GLU A 135 7.75 -9.90 -0.98
C GLU A 135 6.67 -10.50 -0.05
N THR A 136 6.19 -11.72 -0.35
CA THR A 136 5.19 -12.40 0.48
C THR A 136 5.69 -12.71 1.89
N VAL A 137 6.99 -13.05 2.02
CA VAL A 137 7.62 -13.32 3.32
C VAL A 137 7.85 -12.01 4.08
N ALA A 138 8.26 -10.95 3.40
CA ALA A 138 8.41 -9.63 3.99
C ALA A 138 7.07 -9.11 4.53
N HIS A 139 5.97 -9.26 3.76
CA HIS A 139 4.62 -8.90 4.20
C HIS A 139 4.16 -9.72 5.39
N TYR A 140 4.42 -11.04 5.40
CA TYR A 140 4.10 -11.87 6.54
C TYR A 140 4.87 -11.44 7.79
N ASN A 141 6.18 -11.24 7.69
CA ASN A 141 6.99 -10.81 8.82
C ASN A 141 6.53 -9.47 9.40
N ALA A 142 6.16 -8.53 8.53
CA ALA A 142 5.61 -7.24 8.95
C ALA A 142 4.25 -7.38 9.64
N ALA A 143 3.34 -8.17 9.07
CA ALA A 143 2.03 -8.42 9.68
C ALA A 143 2.14 -9.12 11.02
N ALA A 144 2.98 -10.15 11.14
CA ALA A 144 3.21 -10.90 12.38
C ALA A 144 3.90 -10.06 13.47
N PHE A 145 4.65 -9.02 13.09
CA PHE A 145 5.22 -8.07 14.05
C PHE A 145 4.12 -7.27 14.77
N PHE A 146 3.04 -6.89 14.05
CA PHE A 146 1.92 -6.16 14.62
C PHE A 146 0.87 -7.09 15.25
N ASP A 147 0.60 -8.22 14.61
CA ASP A 147 -0.33 -9.24 15.09
C ASP A 147 0.27 -10.64 14.90
N PRO A 148 0.88 -11.20 15.95
CA PRO A 148 1.45 -12.56 15.89
C PRO A 148 0.42 -13.66 15.60
N SER A 149 -0.87 -13.37 15.71
CA SER A 149 -1.96 -14.31 15.43
C SER A 149 -2.50 -14.23 14.00
N VAL A 150 -1.89 -13.40 13.14
CA VAL A 150 -2.33 -13.24 11.74
C VAL A 150 -2.39 -14.57 11.02
N ASP A 151 -3.53 -14.87 10.40
CA ASP A 151 -3.78 -16.11 9.64
C ASP A 151 -4.07 -15.84 8.15
N CYS A 152 -4.39 -14.58 7.80
CA CYS A 152 -4.65 -14.17 6.42
C CYS A 152 -4.20 -12.73 6.18
N ILE A 153 -3.52 -12.51 5.05
CA ILE A 153 -3.10 -11.19 4.61
C ILE A 153 -3.69 -10.94 3.21
N LEU A 154 -4.40 -9.84 3.06
CA LEU A 154 -4.81 -9.32 1.76
C LEU A 154 -3.85 -8.20 1.38
N ASP A 155 -2.95 -8.51 0.47
CA ASP A 155 -2.01 -7.55 -0.10
C ASP A 155 -2.57 -6.99 -1.39
N ILE A 156 -2.82 -5.68 -1.44
CA ILE A 156 -3.35 -4.98 -2.60
C ILE A 156 -2.27 -4.04 -3.12
N GLY A 157 -1.51 -4.53 -4.09
CA GLY A 157 -0.45 -3.79 -4.74
C GLY A 157 -0.96 -2.85 -5.84
N GLY A 158 -0.03 -2.16 -6.51
CA GLY A 158 -0.33 -1.28 -7.64
C GLY A 158 -0.83 -2.04 -8.87
N GLN A 159 -0.35 -3.25 -9.10
CA GLN A 159 -0.64 -4.04 -10.31
C GLN A 159 -1.23 -5.43 -10.03
N ASP A 160 -1.13 -5.93 -8.82
CA ASP A 160 -1.60 -7.25 -8.42
C ASP A 160 -2.27 -7.23 -7.05
N MET A 161 -2.95 -8.32 -6.74
CA MET A 161 -3.50 -8.59 -5.42
C MET A 161 -3.09 -10.00 -5.01
N LYS A 162 -2.73 -10.16 -3.75
CA LYS A 162 -2.36 -11.45 -3.17
C LYS A 162 -3.20 -11.72 -1.92
N CYS A 163 -3.71 -12.94 -1.81
CA CYS A 163 -4.23 -13.47 -0.57
C CYS A 163 -3.23 -14.48 -0.02
N ILE A 164 -2.59 -14.15 1.09
CA ILE A 164 -1.56 -14.95 1.72
C ILE A 164 -2.17 -15.61 2.94
N LYS A 165 -2.27 -16.94 2.94
CA LYS A 165 -2.76 -17.71 4.08
C LYS A 165 -1.59 -18.16 4.93
N ILE A 166 -1.74 -17.98 6.24
CA ILE A 166 -0.74 -18.33 7.25
C ILE A 166 -1.23 -19.53 8.04
N LYS A 167 -0.37 -20.50 8.28
CA LYS A 167 -0.63 -21.65 9.12
C LYS A 167 0.65 -22.07 9.86
N ASN A 168 0.52 -22.29 11.15
CA ASN A 168 1.68 -22.67 11.99
C ASN A 168 2.84 -21.67 11.87
N ASN A 169 2.55 -20.37 11.86
CA ASN A 169 3.51 -19.28 11.72
C ASN A 169 4.37 -19.36 10.44
N THR A 170 3.79 -19.88 9.37
CA THR A 170 4.45 -19.99 8.07
C THR A 170 3.46 -19.66 6.96
N VAL A 171 3.93 -19.14 5.83
CA VAL A 171 3.11 -18.97 4.63
C VAL A 171 2.70 -20.36 4.12
N ASP A 172 1.41 -20.68 4.19
CA ASP A 172 0.84 -21.97 3.75
C ASP A 172 0.49 -21.95 2.26
N SER A 173 -0.17 -20.87 1.82
CA SER A 173 -0.51 -20.72 0.41
C SER A 173 -0.65 -19.24 0.02
N VAL A 174 -0.39 -18.97 -1.24
CA VAL A 174 -0.56 -17.65 -1.87
C VAL A 174 -1.47 -17.79 -3.06
N GLN A 175 -2.57 -17.03 -3.06
CA GLN A 175 -3.44 -16.88 -4.22
C GLN A 175 -3.15 -15.52 -4.83
N LEU A 176 -2.75 -15.52 -6.10
CA LEU A 176 -2.40 -14.33 -6.85
C LEU A 176 -3.50 -14.03 -7.85
N ASN A 177 -3.94 -12.79 -7.91
CA ASN A 177 -4.75 -12.30 -9.01
C ASN A 177 -3.83 -11.64 -10.05
N GLU A 178 -3.61 -12.32 -11.16
CA GLU A 178 -2.73 -11.84 -12.25
C GLU A 178 -3.42 -10.85 -13.19
N ALA A 179 -4.72 -10.67 -13.07
CA ALA A 179 -5.47 -9.74 -13.90
C ALA A 179 -5.46 -8.33 -13.29
N CYS A 180 -4.57 -7.47 -13.76
CA CYS A 180 -4.45 -6.05 -13.36
C CYS A 180 -5.77 -5.24 -13.39
N SER A 181 -6.80 -5.74 -14.07
CA SER A 181 -8.06 -5.02 -14.29
C SER A 181 -9.13 -5.25 -13.22
N SER A 182 -8.85 -6.02 -12.15
CA SER A 182 -9.92 -6.48 -11.26
C SER A 182 -9.73 -6.13 -9.78
N GLY A 183 -9.23 -4.92 -9.47
CA GLY A 183 -9.25 -4.41 -8.10
C GLY A 183 -7.90 -4.08 -7.48
N CYS A 184 -6.83 -4.03 -8.26
CA CYS A 184 -5.54 -3.53 -7.81
C CYS A 184 -5.51 -1.99 -7.75
N GLY A 185 -4.50 -1.39 -7.14
CA GLY A 185 -4.37 0.05 -6.96
C GLY A 185 -4.44 0.86 -8.26
N SER A 186 -3.89 0.36 -9.36
CA SER A 186 -3.96 1.04 -10.66
C SER A 186 -5.37 1.12 -11.25
N PHE A 187 -6.23 0.15 -10.96
CA PHE A 187 -7.64 0.20 -11.31
C PHE A 187 -8.34 1.31 -10.54
N ILE A 188 -8.16 1.37 -9.22
CA ILE A 188 -8.74 2.42 -8.36
C ILE A 188 -8.25 3.80 -8.80
N GLU A 189 -6.96 3.95 -9.09
CA GLU A 189 -6.37 5.20 -9.57
C GLU A 189 -6.97 5.64 -10.92
N THR A 190 -7.14 4.70 -11.85
CA THR A 190 -7.75 4.97 -13.16
C THR A 190 -9.21 5.38 -13.01
N PHE A 191 -9.94 4.71 -12.12
CA PHE A 191 -11.34 5.01 -11.86
C PHE A 191 -11.51 6.39 -11.22
N ALA A 192 -10.74 6.71 -10.19
CA ALA A 192 -10.72 8.02 -9.56
C ALA A 192 -10.43 9.13 -10.58
N LYS A 193 -9.41 8.96 -11.40
CA LYS A 193 -9.06 9.92 -12.48
C LYS A 193 -10.19 10.10 -13.50
N SER A 194 -10.89 9.03 -13.86
CA SER A 194 -12.02 9.12 -14.82
C SER A 194 -13.17 9.95 -14.27
N LEU A 195 -13.30 10.03 -12.96
CA LEU A 195 -14.29 10.83 -12.25
C LEU A 195 -13.76 12.20 -11.82
N ASN A 196 -12.53 12.57 -12.21
CA ASN A 196 -11.83 13.80 -11.83
C ASN A 196 -11.56 13.94 -10.32
N TYR A 197 -11.37 12.83 -9.61
CA TYR A 197 -10.96 12.80 -8.22
C TYR A 197 -9.49 12.43 -8.05
N SER A 198 -8.86 12.92 -6.99
CA SER A 198 -7.65 12.28 -6.48
C SER A 198 -8.00 10.92 -5.86
N VAL A 199 -7.01 10.02 -5.72
CA VAL A 199 -7.24 8.72 -5.05
C VAL A 199 -7.70 8.92 -3.61
N GLN A 200 -7.17 9.95 -2.94
CA GLN A 200 -7.54 10.30 -1.57
C GLN A 200 -9.00 10.80 -1.49
N ASP A 201 -9.39 11.72 -2.38
CA ASP A 201 -10.76 12.22 -2.43
C ASP A 201 -11.74 11.12 -2.83
N PHE A 202 -11.35 10.24 -3.76
CA PHE A 202 -12.15 9.08 -4.14
C PHE A 202 -12.35 8.11 -2.97
N ALA A 203 -11.32 7.88 -2.17
CA ALA A 203 -11.44 7.09 -0.94
C ALA A 203 -12.40 7.73 0.07
N CYS A 204 -12.42 9.08 0.16
CA CYS A 204 -13.35 9.79 1.02
C CYS A 204 -14.83 9.61 0.59
N LEU A 205 -15.11 9.47 -0.71
CA LEU A 205 -16.48 9.20 -1.19
C LEU A 205 -17.03 7.88 -0.66
N LEU A 206 -16.17 6.89 -0.43
CA LEU A 206 -16.57 5.61 0.17
C LEU A 206 -17.01 5.76 1.64
N TYR A 207 -16.53 6.80 2.32
CA TYR A 207 -16.86 7.08 3.72
C TYR A 207 -18.04 8.05 3.88
N THR A 208 -18.25 8.90 2.86
CA THR A 208 -19.24 9.97 2.94
C THR A 208 -20.46 9.73 2.05
N SER A 209 -20.69 8.50 1.59
CA SER A 209 -21.63 8.19 0.53
C SER A 209 -23.10 8.50 0.86
N ASP A 210 -23.38 9.80 1.02
CA ASP A 210 -24.62 10.41 0.49
C ASP A 210 -24.48 10.68 -1.02
N ALA A 211 -23.33 10.39 -1.62
CA ALA A 211 -23.07 10.49 -3.06
C ALA A 211 -23.91 9.51 -3.92
N ALA A 212 -24.87 8.86 -3.30
CA ALA A 212 -25.82 7.98 -3.95
C ALA A 212 -27.17 8.65 -4.25
N ASP A 213 -27.40 9.87 -3.78
CA ASP A 213 -28.69 10.58 -3.93
C ASP A 213 -28.66 11.78 -4.90
N ASP A 214 -27.53 12.05 -5.57
CA ASP A 214 -27.43 13.04 -6.65
C ASP A 214 -27.28 12.41 -8.04
#